data_0a350530b8d828a7d154756a7546d3de
#
_entry.id   0a350530b8d828a7d154756a7546d3de
#
_cell.length_a   1.000
_cell.length_b   1.000
_cell.length_c   1.000
_cell.angle_alpha   90.00
_cell.angle_beta   90.00
_cell.angle_gamma   90.00
#
_symmetry.space_group_name_H-M   'P 1'
#
loop_
_entity.id
_entity.type
_entity.pdbx_description
1 polymer ?
#
loop_
_entity_poly.entity_id
_entity_poly.type
_entity_poly.pdbx_seq_one_letter_code
_entity_poly.pdbx_strand_id
1 'polypeptide(L)'
;EFYAAWQFVPPLLLSALFNYTSHSCENMCLALNRTRLISSTALIGAGINTFLNLCMIPLLGSYGAAVATAIGFFCVWMMRYIWILRHIQLKNARIKEPLSYGLLWGQMFAAYWGNRLLLLQICIFVVLIFLYWREFSQMLHVILKRISSLHCKGTL
;
A
#
# COMPACT_ATOMS: atom_id res chain seq x y z
N GLU A 1 -12.62 27.20 -7.58
CA GLU A 1 -11.27 26.67 -7.90
C GLU A 1 -10.94 25.42 -7.10
N PHE A 2 -11.34 25.27 -5.83
CA PHE A 2 -11.10 24.07 -5.01
C PHE A 2 -11.87 22.82 -5.47
N TYR A 3 -12.96 22.98 -6.21
CA TYR A 3 -13.78 21.86 -6.66
C TYR A 3 -13.10 20.96 -7.71
N ALA A 4 -12.06 21.45 -8.38
CA ALA A 4 -11.27 20.62 -9.32
C ALA A 4 -10.24 19.72 -8.62
N ALA A 5 -9.92 20.00 -7.35
CA ALA A 5 -8.90 19.23 -6.61
C ALA A 5 -9.30 17.78 -6.33
N TRP A 6 -10.59 17.45 -6.30
CA TRP A 6 -11.07 16.08 -6.07
C TRP A 6 -10.59 15.09 -7.14
N GLN A 7 -10.31 15.57 -8.37
CA GLN A 7 -9.82 14.72 -9.46
C GLN A 7 -8.42 14.16 -9.20
N PHE A 8 -7.62 14.86 -8.38
CA PHE A 8 -6.26 14.41 -8.02
C PHE A 8 -6.25 13.41 -6.85
N VAL A 9 -7.34 13.34 -6.08
CA VAL A 9 -7.43 12.50 -4.89
C VAL A 9 -7.25 11.00 -5.19
N PRO A 10 -7.91 10.41 -6.19
CA PRO A 10 -7.75 8.98 -6.49
C PRO A 10 -6.31 8.57 -6.81
N PRO A 11 -5.59 9.20 -7.76
CA PRO A 11 -4.21 8.80 -8.05
C PRO A 11 -3.25 9.06 -6.86
N LEU A 12 -3.49 10.09 -6.05
CA LEU A 12 -2.68 10.35 -4.86
C LEU A 12 -2.92 9.32 -3.76
N LEU A 13 -4.18 8.93 -3.51
CA LEU A 13 -4.50 7.84 -2.58
C LEU A 13 -3.87 6.52 -3.01
N LEU A 14 -3.89 6.25 -4.32
CA LEU A 14 -3.26 5.08 -4.89
C LEU A 14 -1.74 5.09 -4.68
N SER A 15 -1.09 6.24 -4.92
CA SER A 15 0.34 6.41 -4.68
C SER A 15 0.69 6.20 -3.21
N ALA A 16 -0.12 6.73 -2.29
CA ALA A 16 0.05 6.55 -0.85
C ALA A 16 -0.08 5.07 -0.44
N LEU A 17 -1.05 4.34 -1.01
CA LEU A 17 -1.23 2.92 -0.77
C LEU A 17 0.02 2.11 -1.19
N PHE A 18 0.51 2.32 -2.42
CA PHE A 18 1.71 1.63 -2.91
C PHE A 18 2.95 1.98 -2.11
N ASN A 19 3.09 3.24 -1.73
CA ASN A 19 4.17 3.68 -0.87
C ASN A 19 4.15 2.97 0.48
N TYR A 20 2.99 2.95 1.16
CA TYR A 20 2.83 2.26 2.44
C TYR A 20 3.12 0.76 2.36
N THR A 21 2.60 0.09 1.34
CA THR A 21 2.83 -1.35 1.16
C THR A 21 4.28 -1.64 0.76
N SER A 22 4.93 -0.74 0.02
CA SER A 22 6.36 -0.80 -0.27
C SER A 22 7.21 -0.72 0.99
N HIS A 23 6.83 0.12 1.98
CA HIS A 23 7.51 0.19 3.27
C HIS A 23 7.36 -1.11 4.09
N SER A 24 6.22 -1.79 4.01
CA SER A 24 6.06 -3.11 4.64
C SER A 24 7.06 -4.13 4.06
N CYS A 25 7.24 -4.12 2.72
CA CYS A 25 8.26 -4.95 2.07
C CYS A 25 9.68 -4.53 2.44
N GLU A 26 9.94 -3.23 2.62
CA GLU A 26 11.23 -2.69 3.07
C GLU A 26 11.60 -3.21 4.45
N ASN A 27 10.68 -3.18 5.41
CA ASN A 27 10.91 -3.70 6.76
C ASN A 27 11.29 -5.20 6.73
N MET A 28 10.68 -6.00 5.85
CA MET A 28 11.08 -7.39 5.64
C MET A 28 12.50 -7.50 5.06
N CYS A 29 12.84 -6.66 4.09
CA CYS A 29 14.19 -6.63 3.51
C CYS A 29 15.24 -6.19 4.55
N LEU A 30 14.92 -5.24 5.43
CA LEU A 30 15.77 -4.82 6.54
C LEU A 30 16.03 -5.97 7.52
N ALA A 31 14.98 -6.70 7.91
CA ALA A 31 15.11 -7.86 8.79
C ALA A 31 16.02 -8.96 8.20
N LEU A 32 16.11 -9.04 6.87
CA LEU A 32 16.98 -9.96 6.13
C LEU A 32 18.37 -9.37 5.79
N ASN A 33 18.72 -8.19 6.33
CA ASN A 33 19.95 -7.45 6.04
C ASN A 33 20.20 -7.17 4.53
N ARG A 34 19.13 -6.96 3.76
CA ARG A 34 19.19 -6.71 2.31
C ARG A 34 19.05 -5.22 1.97
N THR A 35 19.86 -4.38 2.60
CA THR A 35 19.82 -2.90 2.44
C THR A 35 20.11 -2.45 1.00
N ARG A 36 20.98 -3.16 0.28
CA ARG A 36 21.28 -2.86 -1.14
C ARG A 36 20.05 -2.96 -2.04
N LEU A 37 19.15 -3.92 -1.78
CA LEU A 37 17.91 -4.05 -2.53
C LEU A 37 17.00 -2.84 -2.31
N ILE A 38 16.92 -2.36 -1.09
CA ILE A 38 16.10 -1.21 -0.71
C ILE A 38 16.58 0.04 -1.46
N SER A 39 17.90 0.32 -1.40
CA SER A 39 18.48 1.48 -2.07
C SER A 39 18.37 1.41 -3.59
N SER A 40 18.65 0.25 -4.19
CA SER A 40 18.55 0.09 -5.65
C SER A 40 17.12 0.24 -6.16
N THR A 41 16.14 -0.35 -5.48
CA THR A 41 14.73 -0.22 -5.88
C THR A 41 14.21 1.20 -5.70
N ALA A 42 14.64 1.91 -4.66
CA ALA A 42 14.29 3.31 -4.46
C ALA A 42 14.88 4.21 -5.56
N LEU A 43 16.14 3.98 -5.94
CA LEU A 43 16.79 4.75 -7.01
C LEU A 43 16.12 4.51 -8.37
N ILE A 44 15.80 3.26 -8.69
CA ILE A 44 15.08 2.91 -9.93
C ILE A 44 13.69 3.56 -9.92
N GLY A 45 12.97 3.50 -8.81
CA GLY A 45 11.66 4.13 -8.67
C GLY A 45 11.69 5.64 -8.84
N ALA A 46 12.70 6.31 -8.26
CA ALA A 46 12.91 7.75 -8.44
C ALA A 46 13.21 8.08 -9.91
N GLY A 47 14.04 7.29 -10.58
CA GLY A 47 14.34 7.45 -12.02
C GLY A 47 13.07 7.30 -12.89
N ILE A 48 12.26 6.26 -12.64
CA ILE A 48 10.99 6.05 -13.35
C ILE A 48 10.04 7.23 -13.10
N ASN A 49 9.89 7.66 -11.84
CA ASN A 49 9.02 8.77 -11.50
C ASN A 49 9.46 10.08 -12.19
N THR A 50 10.75 10.39 -12.18
CA THR A 50 11.29 11.57 -12.86
C THR A 50 11.04 11.50 -14.37
N PHE A 51 11.31 10.37 -14.98
CA PHE A 51 11.09 10.17 -16.41
C PHE A 51 9.62 10.33 -16.79
N LEU A 52 8.72 9.71 -16.03
CA LEU A 52 7.29 9.83 -16.27
C LEU A 52 6.78 11.25 -16.04
N ASN A 53 7.29 11.96 -15.04
CA ASN A 53 6.94 13.38 -14.82
C ASN A 53 7.33 14.24 -16.02
N LEU A 54 8.52 14.05 -16.60
CA LEU A 54 8.96 14.78 -17.78
C LEU A 54 8.06 14.51 -19.01
N CYS A 55 7.53 13.30 -19.14
CA CYS A 55 6.64 12.94 -20.24
C CYS A 55 5.18 13.36 -19.99
N MET A 56 4.67 13.20 -18.75
CA MET A 56 3.24 13.34 -18.47
C MET A 56 2.83 14.76 -18.05
N ILE A 57 3.72 15.52 -17.42
CA ILE A 57 3.40 16.91 -17.01
C ILE A 57 3.08 17.79 -18.22
N PRO A 58 3.83 17.76 -19.33
CA PRO A 58 3.50 18.58 -20.49
C PRO A 58 2.14 18.21 -21.14
N LEU A 59 1.69 16.95 -21.00
CA LEU A 59 0.45 16.45 -21.62
C LEU A 59 -0.77 16.63 -20.72
N LEU A 60 -0.62 16.38 -19.42
CA LEU A 60 -1.72 16.27 -18.45
C LEU A 60 -1.60 17.27 -17.28
N GLY A 61 -0.59 18.13 -17.29
CA GLY A 61 -0.35 19.08 -16.20
C GLY A 61 -0.16 18.38 -14.85
N SER A 62 -0.72 18.95 -13.80
CA SER A 62 -0.63 18.43 -12.43
C SER A 62 -1.21 17.01 -12.26
N TYR A 63 -2.21 16.63 -13.08
CA TYR A 63 -2.77 15.27 -13.07
C TYR A 63 -1.73 14.24 -13.52
N GLY A 64 -0.94 14.59 -14.54
CA GLY A 64 0.17 13.76 -15.01
C GLY A 64 1.20 13.48 -13.91
N ALA A 65 1.52 14.47 -13.09
CA ALA A 65 2.43 14.31 -11.95
C ALA A 65 1.88 13.32 -10.91
N ALA A 66 0.58 13.40 -10.59
CA ALA A 66 -0.05 12.48 -9.63
C ALA A 66 -0.03 11.03 -10.14
N VAL A 67 -0.32 10.82 -11.42
CA VAL A 67 -0.29 9.49 -12.07
C VAL A 67 1.15 8.96 -12.14
N ALA A 68 2.12 9.79 -12.53
CA ALA A 68 3.53 9.42 -12.58
C ALA A 68 4.05 8.94 -11.22
N THR A 69 3.65 9.64 -10.15
CA THR A 69 3.98 9.27 -8.77
C THR A 69 3.38 7.92 -8.38
N ALA A 70 2.11 7.67 -8.73
CA ALA A 70 1.46 6.40 -8.46
C ALA A 70 2.16 5.23 -9.18
N ILE A 71 2.54 5.42 -10.45
CA ILE A 71 3.28 4.41 -11.22
C ILE A 71 4.67 4.18 -10.64
N GLY A 72 5.37 5.24 -10.23
CA GLY A 72 6.69 5.13 -9.60
C GLY A 72 6.66 4.26 -8.35
N PHE A 73 5.74 4.53 -7.42
CA PHE A 73 5.57 3.72 -6.21
C PHE A 73 5.09 2.29 -6.49
N PHE A 74 4.21 2.12 -7.47
CA PHE A 74 3.82 0.78 -7.93
C PHE A 74 5.01 -0.04 -8.39
N CYS A 75 5.91 0.53 -9.21
CA CYS A 75 7.11 -0.16 -9.67
C CYS A 75 8.04 -0.55 -8.51
N VAL A 76 8.26 0.34 -7.55
CA VAL A 76 9.06 0.03 -6.34
C VAL A 76 8.45 -1.11 -5.54
N TRP A 77 7.15 -1.02 -5.26
CA TRP A 77 6.42 -2.06 -4.55
C TRP A 77 6.52 -3.41 -5.29
N MET A 78 6.25 -3.43 -6.59
CA MET A 78 6.27 -4.64 -7.41
C MET A 78 7.65 -5.31 -7.39
N MET A 79 8.75 -4.54 -7.55
CA MET A 79 10.11 -5.08 -7.51
C MET A 79 10.43 -5.72 -6.16
N ARG A 80 10.10 -5.05 -5.05
CA ARG A 80 10.32 -5.57 -3.69
C ARG A 80 9.46 -6.81 -3.42
N TYR A 81 8.19 -6.77 -3.81
CA TYR A 81 7.23 -7.87 -3.63
C TYR A 81 7.66 -9.14 -4.38
N ILE A 82 8.05 -9.01 -5.67
CA ILE A 82 8.56 -10.14 -6.47
C ILE A 82 9.80 -10.74 -5.82
N TRP A 83 10.70 -9.90 -5.31
CA TRP A 83 11.91 -10.39 -4.66
C TRP A 83 11.56 -11.18 -3.37
N ILE A 84 10.66 -10.68 -2.54
CA ILE A 84 10.18 -11.35 -1.33
C ILE A 84 9.57 -12.70 -1.66
N LEU A 85 8.66 -12.75 -2.65
CA LEU A 85 8.01 -14.00 -3.07
C LEU A 85 9.00 -15.08 -3.53
N ARG A 86 10.14 -14.67 -4.12
CA ARG A 86 11.16 -15.61 -4.59
C ARG A 86 12.05 -16.13 -3.47
N HIS A 87 12.28 -15.34 -2.42
CA HIS A 87 13.26 -15.65 -1.37
C HIS A 87 12.64 -16.08 -0.06
N ILE A 88 11.38 -15.77 0.18
CA ILE A 88 10.67 -16.10 1.42
C ILE A 88 9.49 -17.03 1.09
N GLN A 89 9.44 -18.18 1.76
CA GLN A 89 8.30 -19.10 1.66
C GLN A 89 7.12 -18.60 2.52
N LEU A 90 6.45 -17.58 2.08
CA LEU A 90 5.22 -17.07 2.71
C LEU A 90 4.03 -17.95 2.27
N LYS A 91 3.75 -19.03 2.99
CA LYS A 91 2.67 -19.99 2.63
C LYS A 91 1.27 -19.36 2.50
N ASN A 92 0.94 -18.33 3.26
CA ASN A 92 -0.40 -17.72 3.30
C ASN A 92 -0.50 -16.30 2.69
N ALA A 93 0.61 -15.58 2.53
CA ALA A 93 0.59 -14.20 2.00
C ALA A 93 0.50 -14.12 0.47
N ARG A 94 0.75 -15.24 -0.25
CA ARG A 94 0.79 -15.26 -1.73
C ARG A 94 -0.51 -14.85 -2.41
N ILE A 95 -1.65 -15.09 -1.77
CA ILE A 95 -2.99 -14.85 -2.37
C ILE A 95 -3.72 -13.71 -1.69
N LYS A 96 -3.59 -13.56 -0.37
CA LYS A 96 -4.32 -12.53 0.40
C LYS A 96 -3.88 -11.11 0.05
N GLU A 97 -2.57 -10.88 -0.04
CA GLU A 97 -2.01 -9.56 -0.35
C GLU A 97 -2.47 -9.02 -1.72
N PRO A 98 -2.24 -9.72 -2.85
CA PRO A 98 -2.68 -9.20 -4.14
C PRO A 98 -4.20 -9.10 -4.26
N LEU A 99 -4.95 -9.98 -3.58
CA LEU A 99 -6.41 -9.91 -3.56
C LEU A 99 -6.89 -8.63 -2.86
N SER A 100 -6.31 -8.29 -1.71
CA SER A 100 -6.68 -7.08 -0.98
C SER A 100 -6.34 -5.81 -1.76
N TYR A 101 -5.20 -5.79 -2.46
CA TYR A 101 -4.84 -4.68 -3.35
C TYR A 101 -5.80 -4.56 -4.53
N GLY A 102 -6.20 -5.69 -5.13
CA GLY A 102 -7.21 -5.70 -6.19
C GLY A 102 -8.57 -5.16 -5.73
N LEU A 103 -9.00 -5.51 -4.52
CA LEU A 103 -10.24 -5.00 -3.92
C LEU A 103 -10.16 -3.50 -3.62
N LEU A 104 -9.03 -3.02 -3.09
CA LEU A 104 -8.81 -1.59 -2.85
C LEU A 104 -8.77 -0.79 -4.17
N TRP A 105 -8.15 -1.35 -5.22
CA TRP A 105 -8.18 -0.77 -6.55
C TRP A 105 -9.60 -0.67 -7.10
N GLY A 106 -10.36 -1.75 -7.00
CA GLY A 106 -11.77 -1.79 -7.41
C GLY A 106 -12.61 -0.76 -6.65
N GLN A 107 -12.35 -0.59 -5.35
CA GLN A 107 -13.03 0.40 -4.51
C GLN A 107 -12.70 1.84 -4.93
N MET A 108 -11.44 2.13 -5.26
CA MET A 108 -11.05 3.44 -5.79
C MET A 108 -11.70 3.75 -7.13
N PHE A 109 -11.75 2.75 -8.03
CA PHE A 109 -12.39 2.89 -9.33
C PHE A 109 -13.91 3.11 -9.19
N ALA A 110 -14.54 2.39 -8.26
CA ALA A 110 -15.97 2.55 -7.94
C ALA A 110 -16.26 3.93 -7.33
N ALA A 111 -15.34 4.48 -6.51
CA ALA A 111 -15.48 5.82 -5.95
C ALA A 111 -15.48 6.92 -7.03
N TYR A 112 -14.74 6.72 -8.12
CA TYR A 112 -14.71 7.65 -9.24
C TYR A 112 -16.04 7.70 -10.00
N TRP A 113 -16.81 6.61 -10.03
CA TRP A 113 -18.08 6.52 -10.74
C TRP A 113 -19.31 7.03 -9.94
N GLY A 114 -19.10 7.59 -8.75
CA GLY A 114 -20.09 8.33 -8.00
C GLY A 114 -21.01 7.48 -7.11
N ASN A 115 -22.03 8.14 -6.55
CA ASN A 115 -22.88 7.66 -5.45
C ASN A 115 -23.70 6.37 -5.75
N ARG A 116 -23.78 5.94 -7.00
CA ARG A 116 -24.56 4.75 -7.40
C ARG A 116 -23.93 3.42 -6.91
N LEU A 117 -22.64 3.43 -6.54
CA LEU A 117 -21.92 2.23 -6.13
C LEU A 117 -21.58 2.23 -4.62
N LEU A 118 -22.23 3.08 -3.83
CA LEU A 118 -21.98 3.21 -2.39
C LEU A 118 -22.17 1.89 -1.64
N LEU A 119 -23.21 1.13 -1.98
CA LEU A 119 -23.45 -0.20 -1.41
C LEU A 119 -22.31 -1.18 -1.72
N LEU A 120 -21.81 -1.16 -2.94
CA LEU A 120 -20.69 -2.01 -3.36
C LEU A 120 -19.40 -1.63 -2.62
N GLN A 121 -19.15 -0.34 -2.40
CA GLN A 121 -18.03 0.14 -1.60
C GLN A 121 -18.11 -0.34 -0.15
N ILE A 122 -19.28 -0.27 0.47
CA ILE A 122 -19.52 -0.78 1.82
C ILE A 122 -19.29 -2.29 1.88
N CYS A 123 -19.81 -3.05 0.89
CA CYS A 123 -19.59 -4.49 0.82
C CYS A 123 -18.11 -4.85 0.72
N ILE A 124 -17.34 -4.18 -0.15
CA ILE A 124 -15.88 -4.39 -0.28
C ILE A 124 -15.18 -4.09 1.03
N PHE A 125 -15.54 -3.00 1.70
CA PHE A 125 -14.95 -2.61 2.98
C PHE A 125 -15.22 -3.66 4.07
N VAL A 126 -16.43 -4.19 4.15
CA VAL A 126 -16.80 -5.27 5.07
C VAL A 126 -16.02 -6.54 4.77
N VAL A 127 -15.87 -6.92 3.51
CA VAL A 127 -15.07 -8.07 3.08
C VAL A 127 -13.60 -7.90 3.48
N LEU A 128 -13.03 -6.70 3.32
CA LEU A 128 -11.65 -6.42 3.75
C LEU A 128 -11.49 -6.54 5.26
N ILE A 129 -12.43 -5.99 6.04
CA ILE A 129 -12.41 -6.15 7.51
C ILE A 129 -12.46 -7.64 7.89
N PHE A 130 -13.32 -8.43 7.25
CA PHE A 130 -13.45 -9.86 7.54
C PHE A 130 -12.18 -10.65 7.15
N LEU A 131 -11.56 -10.32 6.03
CA LEU A 131 -10.30 -10.93 5.56
C LEU A 131 -9.16 -10.71 6.54
N TYR A 132 -9.09 -9.52 7.16
CA TYR A 132 -8.02 -9.14 8.09
C TYR A 132 -8.41 -9.25 9.57
N TRP A 133 -9.64 -9.70 9.87
CA TRP A 133 -10.14 -9.83 11.25
C TRP A 133 -9.26 -10.73 12.11
N ARG A 134 -8.80 -11.82 11.55
CA ARG A 134 -7.96 -12.79 12.24
C ARG A 134 -6.59 -12.22 12.60
N GLU A 135 -5.96 -11.51 11.69
CA GLU A 135 -4.68 -10.84 11.90
C GLU A 135 -4.81 -9.70 12.92
N PHE A 136 -5.88 -8.93 12.82
CA PHE A 136 -6.18 -7.86 13.76
C PHE A 136 -6.42 -8.40 15.17
N SER A 137 -7.20 -9.46 15.31
CA SER A 137 -7.46 -10.12 16.59
C SER A 137 -6.18 -10.67 17.23
N GLN A 138 -5.31 -11.29 16.44
CA GLN A 138 -4.01 -11.79 16.93
C GLN A 138 -3.11 -10.64 17.40
N MET A 139 -3.06 -9.55 16.65
CA MET A 139 -2.27 -8.37 17.02
C MET A 139 -2.79 -7.74 18.32
N LEU A 140 -4.11 -7.63 18.46
CA LEU A 140 -4.75 -7.11 19.67
C LEU A 140 -4.43 -7.99 20.89
N HIS A 141 -4.48 -9.32 20.73
CA HIS A 141 -4.15 -10.26 21.79
C HIS A 141 -2.68 -10.15 22.25
N VAL A 142 -1.75 -9.98 21.30
CA VAL A 142 -0.32 -9.78 21.61
C VAL A 142 -0.11 -8.46 22.34
N ILE A 143 -0.74 -7.37 21.91
CA ILE A 143 -0.65 -6.05 22.55
C ILE A 143 -1.22 -6.13 24.00
N LEU A 144 -2.39 -6.70 24.17
CA LEU A 144 -3.00 -6.85 25.49
C LEU A 144 -2.15 -7.68 26.44
N LYS A 145 -1.56 -8.78 25.95
CA LYS A 145 -0.64 -9.61 26.74
C LYS A 145 0.63 -8.86 27.14
N ARG A 146 1.13 -7.98 26.25
CA ARG A 146 2.31 -7.16 26.54
C ARG A 146 2.02 -6.06 27.58
N ILE A 147 0.85 -5.43 27.49
CA ILE A 147 0.38 -4.43 28.48
C ILE A 147 0.19 -5.09 29.84
N SER A 148 -0.44 -6.25 29.92
CA SER A 148 -0.63 -6.98 31.18
C SER A 148 0.71 -7.39 31.80
N SER A 149 1.70 -7.78 30.99
CA SER A 149 3.03 -8.12 31.48
C SER A 149 3.83 -6.92 32.01
N LEU A 150 3.60 -5.73 31.44
CA LEU A 150 4.21 -4.48 31.92
C LEU A 150 3.55 -4.01 33.23
N HIS A 151 2.26 -4.21 33.36
CA HIS A 151 1.54 -3.86 34.61
C HIS A 151 1.97 -4.75 35.79
N CYS A 152 2.24 -6.03 35.54
CA CYS A 152 2.72 -6.98 36.53
C CYS A 152 4.20 -6.72 36.97
N LYS A 153 5.01 -6.06 36.13
CA LYS A 153 6.40 -5.67 36.44
C LYS A 153 6.52 -4.33 37.15
N GLY A 154 5.50 -3.50 37.13
CA GLY A 154 5.47 -2.19 37.80
C GLY A 154 4.98 -2.23 39.25
N THR A 155 4.59 -3.40 39.76
CA THR A 155 4.06 -3.60 41.13
C THR A 155 5.06 -4.36 42.04
N LEU A 156 6.29 -4.50 41.66
CA LEU A 156 7.44 -4.97 42.48
C LEU A 156 8.45 -3.85 42.62
#